data_d19c76bac9895404cb03f02ca3532350
#
_entry.id   d19c76bac9895404cb03f02ca3532350
#
_cell.length_a   1.000
_cell.length_b   1.000
_cell.length_c   1.000
_cell.angle_alpha   90.00
_cell.angle_beta   90.00
_cell.angle_gamma   90.00
#
_symmetry.space_group_name_H-M   'P 1'
#
loop_
_entity.id
_entity.type
_entity.pdbx_description
1 polymer ?
#
loop_
_entity_poly.entity_id
_entity_poly.type
_entity_poly.pdbx_seq_one_letter_code
_entity_poly.pdbx_strand_id
1 'polypeptide(L)'
;MKSELDPAARLYQGSSGQAYHEGKRALRSECLPWLMALRANKFQTHVRPDGVVFELGVGAGWNLGQLRCARRIGCDTSEFLAERVRALGIEFVADIAAVPDATAHVAICHHALEHFWEPAEALRQLARVLKPGGKLILHVPWERERRYARYQPDDPNHHLYDWNAQNLGNLVTVLGYQIESVGIRRYGYDRFAANLAFRLHAGERGFRAIRTGLIALRPLLEVELVAMW
;
A
#
# COMPACT_ATOMS: atom_id res chain seq x y z
N MET A 1 18.61 16.77 12.78
CA MET A 1 17.49 16.61 13.75
C MET A 1 16.95 15.21 13.52
N LYS A 2 17.07 14.29 14.49
CA LYS A 2 16.32 13.01 14.41
C LYS A 2 14.85 13.43 14.42
N SER A 3 14.11 13.10 13.36
CA SER A 3 12.65 13.26 13.36
C SER A 3 12.17 12.52 14.61
N GLU A 4 11.47 13.22 15.51
CA GLU A 4 10.69 12.52 16.52
C GLU A 4 9.85 11.53 15.77
N LEU A 5 10.07 10.26 16.06
CA LEU A 5 9.37 9.16 15.41
C LEU A 5 7.87 9.47 15.45
N ASP A 6 7.23 9.45 14.30
CA ASP A 6 5.78 9.53 14.17
C ASP A 6 5.14 8.70 15.30
N PRO A 7 4.35 9.31 16.21
CA PRO A 7 3.78 8.60 17.35
C PRO A 7 3.01 7.35 16.94
N ALA A 8 2.39 7.35 15.78
CA ALA A 8 1.67 6.21 15.22
C ALA A 8 2.62 5.10 14.74
N ALA A 9 3.84 5.43 14.31
CA ALA A 9 4.82 4.45 13.86
C ALA A 9 5.19 3.42 14.94
N ARG A 10 5.08 3.78 16.22
CA ARG A 10 5.34 2.86 17.35
C ARG A 10 4.44 1.64 17.34
N LEU A 11 3.22 1.74 16.80
CA LEU A 11 2.27 0.62 16.67
C LEU A 11 2.74 -0.44 15.66
N TYR A 12 3.61 -0.04 14.73
CA TYR A 12 4.10 -0.88 13.62
C TYR A 12 5.55 -1.32 13.77
N GLN A 13 6.20 -0.98 14.91
CA GLN A 13 7.59 -1.33 15.22
C GLN A 13 7.69 -2.44 16.26
N GLY A 14 8.84 -3.13 16.30
CA GLY A 14 9.14 -4.15 17.29
C GLY A 14 8.09 -5.25 17.39
N SER A 15 7.78 -5.70 18.60
CA SER A 15 6.79 -6.76 18.85
C SER A 15 5.36 -6.37 18.50
N SER A 16 4.98 -5.10 18.64
CA SER A 16 3.65 -4.61 18.25
C SER A 16 3.47 -4.69 16.74
N GLY A 17 4.46 -4.25 15.97
CA GLY A 17 4.45 -4.36 14.51
C GLY A 17 4.41 -5.81 14.05
N GLN A 18 5.18 -6.69 14.68
CA GLN A 18 5.15 -8.11 14.38
C GLN A 18 3.74 -8.70 14.64
N ALA A 19 3.13 -8.43 15.79
CA ALA A 19 1.78 -8.87 16.12
C ALA A 19 0.74 -8.33 15.12
N TYR A 20 0.85 -7.07 14.68
CA TYR A 20 -0.02 -6.49 13.67
C TYR A 20 0.04 -7.26 12.34
N HIS A 21 1.24 -7.58 11.86
CA HIS A 21 1.40 -8.31 10.60
C HIS A 21 1.00 -9.79 10.70
N GLU A 22 1.29 -10.44 11.83
CA GLU A 22 0.94 -11.84 12.09
C GLU A 22 -0.57 -12.01 12.35
N GLY A 23 -1.23 -11.02 12.96
CA GLY A 23 -2.68 -11.00 13.19
C GLY A 23 -3.50 -10.94 11.89
N LYS A 24 -2.90 -10.53 10.79
CA LYS A 24 -3.56 -10.60 9.48
C LYS A 24 -3.65 -12.05 9.03
N ARG A 25 -4.81 -12.43 8.42
CA ARG A 25 -5.02 -13.80 7.91
C ARG A 25 -3.81 -14.30 7.13
N ALA A 26 -3.25 -15.43 7.57
CA ALA A 26 -2.11 -16.04 6.92
C ALA A 26 -2.42 -16.36 5.44
N LEU A 27 -1.45 -16.14 4.58
CA LEU A 27 -1.46 -16.55 3.19
C LEU A 27 -0.51 -17.73 3.02
N ARG A 28 -0.95 -18.77 2.34
CA ARG A 28 -0.05 -19.89 1.97
C ARG A 28 1.04 -19.39 1.02
N SER A 29 2.25 -19.88 1.21
CA SER A 29 3.42 -19.50 0.38
C SER A 29 3.18 -19.77 -1.11
N GLU A 30 2.52 -20.87 -1.42
CA GLU A 30 2.19 -21.28 -2.79
C GLU A 30 1.25 -20.30 -3.51
N CYS A 31 0.44 -19.55 -2.74
CA CYS A 31 -0.47 -18.54 -3.28
C CYS A 31 0.18 -17.16 -3.45
N LEU A 32 1.37 -16.96 -2.87
CA LEU A 32 2.04 -15.67 -2.89
C LEU A 32 2.31 -15.15 -4.32
N PRO A 33 2.77 -15.97 -5.29
CA PRO A 33 2.94 -15.50 -6.67
C PRO A 33 1.66 -14.96 -7.30
N TRP A 34 0.51 -15.59 -7.05
CA TRP A 34 -0.78 -15.15 -7.59
C TRP A 34 -1.20 -13.79 -7.04
N LEU A 35 -0.97 -13.58 -5.74
CA LEU A 35 -1.27 -12.31 -5.08
C LEU A 35 -0.34 -11.21 -5.57
N MET A 36 0.96 -11.48 -5.67
CA MET A 36 1.93 -10.49 -6.18
C MET A 36 1.64 -10.11 -7.63
N ALA A 37 1.30 -11.09 -8.49
CA ALA A 37 0.91 -10.82 -9.87
C ALA A 37 -0.34 -9.93 -9.96
N LEU A 38 -1.36 -10.20 -9.14
CA LEU A 38 -2.56 -9.39 -9.06
C LEU A 38 -2.25 -7.94 -8.66
N ARG A 39 -1.40 -7.76 -7.64
CA ARG A 39 -1.03 -6.44 -7.11
C ARG A 39 -0.11 -5.67 -8.05
N ALA A 40 0.89 -6.33 -8.63
CA ALA A 40 1.74 -5.71 -9.64
C ALA A 40 0.92 -5.19 -10.84
N ASN A 41 -0.05 -5.97 -11.32
CA ASN A 41 -0.93 -5.55 -12.41
C ASN A 41 -1.74 -4.28 -12.09
N LYS A 42 -2.04 -4.02 -10.83
CA LYS A 42 -2.73 -2.79 -10.39
C LYS A 42 -1.91 -1.53 -10.70
N PHE A 43 -0.58 -1.62 -10.61
CA PHE A 43 0.33 -0.50 -10.77
C PHE A 43 1.08 -0.49 -12.11
N GLN A 44 1.18 -1.63 -12.79
CA GLN A 44 2.04 -1.79 -13.97
C GLN A 44 1.75 -0.82 -15.11
N THR A 45 0.49 -0.39 -15.27
CA THR A 45 0.10 0.58 -16.32
C THR A 45 0.70 1.97 -16.12
N HIS A 46 1.15 2.27 -14.91
CA HIS A 46 1.79 3.54 -14.55
C HIS A 46 3.32 3.45 -14.50
N VAL A 47 3.88 2.25 -14.70
CA VAL A 47 5.30 1.98 -14.48
C VAL A 47 5.98 1.60 -15.79
N ARG A 48 7.06 2.32 -16.12
CA ARG A 48 7.91 2.02 -17.26
C ARG A 48 8.94 0.94 -16.90
N PRO A 49 9.37 0.08 -17.85
CA PRO A 49 10.37 -0.95 -17.60
C PRO A 49 11.73 -0.39 -17.11
N ASP A 50 12.10 0.81 -17.56
CA ASP A 50 13.32 1.53 -17.18
C ASP A 50 13.13 2.45 -15.95
N GLY A 51 11.94 2.43 -15.35
CA GLY A 51 11.55 3.31 -14.24
C GLY A 51 12.08 2.86 -12.88
N VAL A 52 12.19 3.82 -11.97
CA VAL A 52 12.41 3.60 -10.53
C VAL A 52 11.08 3.77 -9.82
N VAL A 53 10.67 2.78 -9.02
CA VAL A 53 9.45 2.81 -8.22
C VAL A 53 9.79 2.82 -6.75
N PHE A 54 9.15 3.71 -6.02
CA PHE A 54 9.23 3.82 -4.56
C PHE A 54 7.86 3.51 -3.94
N GLU A 55 7.82 2.75 -2.85
CA GLU A 55 6.59 2.52 -2.08
C GLU A 55 6.80 2.89 -0.62
N LEU A 56 5.94 3.79 -0.12
CA LEU A 56 5.84 4.13 1.30
C LEU A 56 4.82 3.22 1.98
N GLY A 57 5.23 2.55 3.06
CA GLY A 57 4.44 1.51 3.70
C GLY A 57 4.49 0.19 2.90
N VAL A 58 5.70 -0.23 2.50
CA VAL A 58 5.88 -1.41 1.63
C VAL A 58 5.42 -2.72 2.25
N GLY A 59 5.35 -2.80 3.57
CA GLY A 59 4.96 -4.01 4.29
C GLY A 59 5.78 -5.22 3.86
N ALA A 60 5.10 -6.30 3.44
CA ALA A 60 5.76 -7.52 2.97
C ALA A 60 6.24 -7.46 1.50
N GLY A 61 6.20 -6.30 0.84
CA GLY A 61 6.72 -6.10 -0.52
C GLY A 61 5.83 -6.62 -1.64
N TRP A 62 4.57 -6.96 -1.38
CA TRP A 62 3.74 -7.68 -2.34
C TRP A 62 3.30 -6.85 -3.55
N ASN A 63 3.23 -5.53 -3.43
CA ASN A 63 2.89 -4.66 -4.55
C ASN A 63 4.06 -4.54 -5.53
N LEU A 64 5.28 -4.51 -5.01
CA LEU A 64 6.51 -4.35 -5.80
C LEU A 64 7.09 -5.67 -6.31
N GLY A 65 6.80 -6.81 -5.64
CA GLY A 65 7.51 -8.07 -5.81
C GLY A 65 7.57 -8.59 -7.24
N GLN A 66 6.53 -8.38 -8.05
CA GLN A 66 6.48 -8.77 -9.46
C GLN A 66 6.32 -7.59 -10.43
N LEU A 67 6.52 -6.35 -9.94
CA LEU A 67 6.44 -5.17 -10.77
C LEU A 67 7.65 -5.10 -11.72
N ARG A 68 7.40 -4.91 -13.00
CA ARG A 68 8.44 -4.83 -14.04
C ARG A 68 8.91 -3.39 -14.16
N CYS A 69 10.10 -3.11 -13.59
CA CYS A 69 10.79 -1.83 -13.61
C CYS A 69 12.28 -2.05 -13.36
N ALA A 70 13.09 -1.01 -13.56
CA ALA A 70 14.54 -1.10 -13.38
C ALA A 70 14.94 -1.21 -11.91
N ARG A 71 14.24 -0.50 -11.01
CA ARG A 71 14.60 -0.45 -9.58
C ARG A 71 13.35 -0.33 -8.72
N ARG A 72 13.33 -1.06 -7.60
CA ARG A 72 12.24 -1.07 -6.61
C ARG A 72 12.78 -0.71 -5.25
N ILE A 73 12.23 0.31 -4.63
CA ILE A 73 12.60 0.78 -3.29
C ILE A 73 11.35 0.73 -2.42
N GLY A 74 11.43 0.06 -1.29
CA GLY A 74 10.36 -0.03 -0.31
C GLY A 74 10.76 0.58 1.02
N CYS A 75 9.92 1.48 1.55
CA CYS A 75 10.10 2.09 2.86
C CYS A 75 9.06 1.57 3.84
N ASP A 76 9.50 1.11 5.01
CA ASP A 76 8.62 0.69 6.10
C ASP A 76 9.33 0.78 7.45
N THR A 77 8.59 1.19 8.48
CA THR A 77 9.11 1.25 9.85
C THR A 77 9.22 -0.14 10.51
N SER A 78 8.63 -1.16 9.90
CA SER A 78 8.64 -2.56 10.35
C SER A 78 9.91 -3.27 9.90
N GLU A 79 11.06 -2.97 10.51
CA GLU A 79 12.38 -3.50 10.11
C GLU A 79 12.45 -5.02 10.09
N PHE A 80 11.62 -5.72 10.87
CA PHE A 80 11.56 -7.19 10.87
C PHE A 80 11.11 -7.76 9.51
N LEU A 81 10.51 -6.95 8.62
CA LEU A 81 10.15 -7.34 7.26
C LEU A 81 11.29 -7.16 6.25
N ALA A 82 12.38 -6.48 6.64
CA ALA A 82 13.45 -6.08 5.73
C ALA A 82 14.06 -7.25 4.94
N GLU A 83 14.35 -8.36 5.59
CA GLU A 83 14.92 -9.53 4.93
C GLU A 83 13.95 -10.13 3.90
N ARG A 84 12.66 -10.22 4.24
CA ARG A 84 11.62 -10.71 3.32
C ARG A 84 11.48 -9.79 2.10
N VAL A 85 11.51 -8.48 2.31
CA VAL A 85 11.41 -7.48 1.23
C VAL A 85 12.64 -7.56 0.31
N ARG A 86 13.85 -7.65 0.90
CA ARG A 86 15.10 -7.80 0.13
C ARG A 86 15.14 -9.10 -0.67
N ALA A 87 14.60 -10.19 -0.13
CA ALA A 87 14.51 -11.48 -0.84
C ALA A 87 13.64 -11.41 -2.11
N LEU A 88 12.76 -10.40 -2.23
CA LEU A 88 11.99 -10.11 -3.46
C LEU A 88 12.75 -9.21 -4.44
N GLY A 89 14.02 -8.88 -4.17
CA GLY A 89 14.83 -7.96 -4.99
C GLY A 89 14.38 -6.50 -4.86
N ILE A 90 13.83 -6.11 -3.71
CA ILE A 90 13.40 -4.75 -3.38
C ILE A 90 14.43 -4.16 -2.42
N GLU A 91 14.92 -2.96 -2.69
CA GLU A 91 15.76 -2.21 -1.74
C GLU A 91 14.89 -1.76 -0.56
N PHE A 92 15.25 -2.15 0.65
CA PHE A 92 14.52 -1.77 1.85
C PHE A 92 15.21 -0.60 2.55
N VAL A 93 14.43 0.42 2.89
CA VAL A 93 14.82 1.54 3.74
C VAL A 93 13.84 1.66 4.92
N ALA A 94 14.37 1.93 6.12
CA ALA A 94 13.55 2.09 7.32
C ALA A 94 12.96 3.50 7.46
N ASP A 95 13.56 4.49 6.80
CA ASP A 95 13.16 5.90 6.85
C ASP A 95 13.21 6.51 5.44
N ILE A 96 12.14 7.19 5.05
CA ILE A 96 12.05 7.90 3.77
C ILE A 96 13.11 8.99 3.64
N ALA A 97 13.59 9.56 4.74
CA ALA A 97 14.67 10.56 4.73
C ALA A 97 16.00 10.02 4.18
N ALA A 98 16.19 8.70 4.20
CA ALA A 98 17.37 8.07 3.61
C ALA A 98 17.31 7.99 2.07
N VAL A 99 16.16 8.26 1.45
CA VAL A 99 16.00 8.24 0.00
C VAL A 99 16.35 9.62 -0.55
N PRO A 100 17.28 9.73 -1.52
CA PRO A 100 17.63 11.01 -2.13
C PRO A 100 16.43 11.65 -2.85
N ASP A 101 16.49 12.98 -2.98
CA ASP A 101 15.52 13.75 -3.75
C ASP A 101 15.48 13.30 -5.21
N ALA A 102 14.34 13.47 -5.86
CA ALA A 102 14.15 13.19 -7.28
C ALA A 102 14.64 11.78 -7.71
N THR A 103 14.47 10.77 -6.87
CA THR A 103 14.88 9.39 -7.14
C THR A 103 13.87 8.63 -7.98
N ALA A 104 12.56 8.71 -7.62
CA ALA A 104 11.54 7.85 -8.18
C ALA A 104 10.78 8.48 -9.36
N HIS A 105 10.44 7.66 -10.35
CA HIS A 105 9.52 8.05 -11.43
C HIS A 105 8.07 7.81 -10.99
N VAL A 106 7.83 6.83 -10.10
CA VAL A 106 6.52 6.54 -9.53
C VAL A 106 6.68 6.31 -8.04
N ALA A 107 5.85 6.97 -7.25
CA ALA A 107 5.70 6.75 -5.82
C ALA A 107 4.33 6.13 -5.53
N ILE A 108 4.31 5.06 -4.76
CA ILE A 108 3.11 4.34 -4.33
C ILE A 108 2.95 4.50 -2.82
N CYS A 109 1.73 4.76 -2.36
CA CYS A 109 1.34 4.60 -0.97
C CYS A 109 0.00 3.85 -0.95
N HIS A 110 0.04 2.56 -0.54
CA HIS A 110 -1.09 1.66 -0.66
C HIS A 110 -1.51 1.15 0.72
N HIS A 111 -2.66 1.61 1.21
CA HIS A 111 -3.18 1.28 2.54
C HIS A 111 -2.12 1.50 3.63
N ALA A 112 -1.56 2.72 3.63
CA ALA A 112 -0.59 3.17 4.60
C ALA A 112 -0.85 4.62 5.07
N LEU A 113 -1.34 5.51 4.17
CA LEU A 113 -1.52 6.92 4.49
C LEU A 113 -2.49 7.16 5.66
N GLU A 114 -3.49 6.30 5.83
CA GLU A 114 -4.46 6.32 6.94
C GLU A 114 -3.84 6.09 8.31
N HIS A 115 -2.62 5.58 8.36
CA HIS A 115 -1.89 5.28 9.59
C HIS A 115 -0.92 6.39 10.02
N PHE A 116 -0.60 7.35 9.14
CA PHE A 116 0.35 8.40 9.45
C PHE A 116 -0.25 9.45 10.37
N TRP A 117 0.51 9.90 11.39
CA TRP A 117 0.14 11.00 12.26
C TRP A 117 -0.03 12.30 11.47
N GLU A 118 0.89 12.58 10.55
CA GLU A 118 0.89 13.76 9.68
C GLU A 118 0.86 13.34 8.20
N PRO A 119 -0.30 12.99 7.63
CA PRO A 119 -0.39 12.52 6.25
C PRO A 119 0.06 13.57 5.22
N ALA A 120 -0.10 14.87 5.54
CA ALA A 120 0.40 15.94 4.69
C ALA A 120 1.93 15.94 4.60
N GLU A 121 2.63 15.66 5.71
CA GLU A 121 4.09 15.55 5.70
C GLU A 121 4.56 14.29 4.94
N ALA A 122 3.88 13.16 5.13
CA ALA A 122 4.16 11.97 4.34
C ALA A 122 4.06 12.23 2.83
N LEU A 123 3.04 12.99 2.40
CA LEU A 123 2.88 13.39 1.00
C LEU A 123 3.96 14.37 0.54
N ARG A 124 4.42 15.32 1.38
CA ARG A 124 5.57 16.19 1.05
C ARG A 124 6.85 15.39 0.86
N GLN A 125 7.09 14.38 1.70
CA GLN A 125 8.24 13.51 1.54
C GLN A 125 8.14 12.66 0.25
N LEU A 126 6.94 12.22 -0.13
CA LEU A 126 6.74 11.56 -1.42
C LEU A 126 7.01 12.51 -2.60
N ALA A 127 6.60 13.79 -2.49
CA ALA A 127 6.92 14.83 -3.47
C ALA A 127 8.44 15.02 -3.63
N ARG A 128 9.17 15.08 -2.51
CA ARG A 128 10.64 15.20 -2.51
C ARG A 128 11.31 14.02 -3.22
N VAL A 129 10.84 12.81 -2.95
CA VAL A 129 11.40 11.59 -3.56
C VAL A 129 11.05 11.46 -5.04
N LEU A 130 9.91 12.01 -5.48
CA LEU A 130 9.52 12.00 -6.89
C LEU A 130 10.42 12.91 -7.75
N LYS A 131 10.71 12.46 -8.94
CA LYS A 131 11.28 13.31 -9.99
C LYS A 131 10.25 14.33 -10.47
N PRO A 132 10.68 15.49 -10.99
CA PRO A 132 9.76 16.38 -11.69
C PRO A 132 9.02 15.64 -12.80
N GLY A 133 7.70 15.76 -12.84
CA GLY A 133 6.82 14.97 -13.71
C GLY A 133 6.64 13.52 -13.28
N GLY A 134 7.09 13.15 -12.09
CA GLY A 134 6.87 11.83 -11.50
C GLY A 134 5.44 11.64 -11.04
N LYS A 135 5.02 10.38 -10.91
CA LYS A 135 3.62 10.00 -10.65
C LYS A 135 3.43 9.50 -9.22
N LEU A 136 2.46 10.07 -8.52
CA LEU A 136 1.98 9.60 -7.22
C LEU A 136 0.76 8.71 -7.42
N ILE A 137 0.74 7.52 -6.77
CA ILE A 137 -0.41 6.62 -6.77
C ILE A 137 -0.77 6.32 -5.32
N LEU A 138 -1.96 6.76 -4.92
CA LEU A 138 -2.49 6.53 -3.58
C LEU A 138 -3.65 5.55 -3.64
N HIS A 139 -3.69 4.61 -2.70
CA HIS A 139 -4.85 3.82 -2.38
C HIS A 139 -5.08 3.86 -0.88
N VAL A 140 -6.25 4.28 -0.46
CA VAL A 140 -6.65 4.33 0.95
C VAL A 140 -8.03 3.69 1.12
N PRO A 141 -8.33 3.01 2.24
CA PRO A 141 -9.63 2.43 2.45
C PRO A 141 -10.72 3.51 2.51
N TRP A 142 -11.88 3.21 1.93
CA TRP A 142 -13.09 4.00 2.10
C TRP A 142 -13.99 3.28 3.08
N GLU A 143 -13.90 3.66 4.35
CA GLU A 143 -14.58 2.97 5.44
C GLU A 143 -15.95 3.57 5.71
N ARG A 144 -17.00 2.77 5.47
CA ARG A 144 -18.40 3.12 5.74
C ARG A 144 -19.10 2.07 6.62
N GLU A 145 -18.32 1.21 7.25
CA GLU A 145 -18.88 0.09 7.99
C GLU A 145 -19.45 0.55 9.34
N ARG A 146 -20.58 -0.05 9.73
CA ARG A 146 -21.23 0.21 11.02
C ARG A 146 -20.34 -0.03 12.24
N ARG A 147 -19.31 -0.89 12.10
CA ARG A 147 -18.36 -1.17 13.19
C ARG A 147 -17.60 0.08 13.62
N TYR A 148 -17.37 1.04 12.72
CA TYR A 148 -16.70 2.31 13.03
C TYR A 148 -17.63 3.40 13.59
N ALA A 149 -18.92 3.10 13.74
CA ALA A 149 -19.85 4.02 14.42
C ALA A 149 -19.63 4.08 15.95
N ARG A 150 -18.78 3.18 16.49
CA ARG A 150 -18.42 3.17 17.92
C ARG A 150 -16.93 2.93 18.06
N TYR A 151 -16.32 3.65 19.02
CA TYR A 151 -14.92 3.44 19.37
C TYR A 151 -14.67 2.03 19.86
N GLN A 152 -13.64 1.38 19.33
CA GLN A 152 -13.16 0.05 19.71
C GLN A 152 -11.69 0.16 20.10
N PRO A 153 -11.34 0.05 21.39
CA PRO A 153 -9.95 0.24 21.84
C PRO A 153 -9.00 -0.80 21.27
N ASP A 154 -9.52 -1.98 20.92
CA ASP A 154 -8.75 -3.11 20.38
C ASP A 154 -8.87 -3.23 18.84
N ASP A 155 -9.18 -2.12 18.14
CA ASP A 155 -9.23 -2.17 16.66
C ASP A 155 -7.85 -2.52 16.08
N PRO A 156 -7.74 -3.64 15.34
CA PRO A 156 -6.44 -4.09 14.83
C PRO A 156 -5.90 -3.24 13.68
N ASN A 157 -6.72 -2.37 13.09
CA ASN A 157 -6.29 -1.55 11.96
C ASN A 157 -5.58 -0.27 12.39
N HIS A 158 -5.95 0.32 13.54
CA HIS A 158 -5.39 1.58 14.05
C HIS A 158 -5.41 2.72 13.04
N HIS A 159 -6.51 2.86 12.25
CA HIS A 159 -6.63 3.97 11.30
C HIS A 159 -6.86 5.28 12.04
N LEU A 160 -6.05 6.29 11.74
CA LEU A 160 -6.18 7.64 12.30
C LEU A 160 -7.09 8.52 11.43
N TYR A 161 -7.21 8.20 10.15
CA TYR A 161 -7.96 8.97 9.17
C TYR A 161 -8.89 8.09 8.34
N ASP A 162 -10.06 8.62 8.03
CA ASP A 162 -10.97 8.11 7.02
C ASP A 162 -10.95 9.02 5.79
N TRP A 163 -10.83 8.42 4.62
CA TRP A 163 -10.63 9.13 3.36
C TRP A 163 -11.81 8.94 2.41
N ASN A 164 -12.13 10.03 1.71
CA ASN A 164 -12.98 9.98 0.54
C ASN A 164 -12.31 10.71 -0.64
N ALA A 165 -12.88 10.60 -1.83
CA ALA A 165 -12.29 11.20 -3.02
C ALA A 165 -12.11 12.71 -2.90
N GLN A 166 -13.04 13.39 -2.21
CA GLN A 166 -12.99 14.85 -2.06
C GLN A 166 -11.88 15.30 -1.11
N ASN A 167 -11.83 14.76 0.11
CA ASN A 167 -10.83 15.22 1.10
C ASN A 167 -9.41 14.80 0.71
N LEU A 168 -9.22 13.61 0.15
CA LEU A 168 -7.92 13.17 -0.36
C LEU A 168 -7.47 14.04 -1.55
N GLY A 169 -8.38 14.32 -2.50
CA GLY A 169 -8.10 15.19 -3.64
C GLY A 169 -7.74 16.61 -3.21
N ASN A 170 -8.48 17.19 -2.26
CA ASN A 170 -8.18 18.52 -1.71
C ASN A 170 -6.79 18.56 -1.09
N LEU A 171 -6.44 17.58 -0.26
CA LEU A 171 -5.12 17.52 0.40
C LEU A 171 -3.98 17.45 -0.62
N VAL A 172 -4.10 16.58 -1.60
CA VAL A 172 -3.10 16.38 -2.65
C VAL A 172 -2.94 17.64 -3.51
N THR A 173 -4.03 18.31 -3.87
CA THR A 173 -4.02 19.56 -4.64
C THR A 173 -3.36 20.71 -3.85
N VAL A 174 -3.69 20.87 -2.58
CA VAL A 174 -3.10 21.91 -1.72
C VAL A 174 -1.58 21.73 -1.57
N LEU A 175 -1.09 20.51 -1.67
CA LEU A 175 0.34 20.20 -1.63
C LEU A 175 1.06 20.42 -2.97
N GLY A 176 0.35 20.81 -4.03
CA GLY A 176 0.93 21.16 -5.33
C GLY A 176 0.89 20.06 -6.39
N TYR A 177 0.34 18.90 -6.09
CA TYR A 177 0.18 17.84 -7.10
C TYR A 177 -0.96 18.15 -8.09
N GLN A 178 -0.79 17.69 -9.31
CA GLN A 178 -1.82 17.76 -10.36
C GLN A 178 -2.54 16.41 -10.48
N ILE A 179 -3.82 16.38 -10.11
CA ILE A 179 -4.62 15.14 -10.13
C ILE A 179 -4.91 14.73 -11.58
N GLU A 180 -4.51 13.52 -11.97
CA GLU A 180 -4.91 12.86 -13.22
C GLU A 180 -6.26 12.17 -13.07
N SER A 181 -6.45 11.47 -11.95
CA SER A 181 -7.71 10.78 -11.65
C SER A 181 -7.88 10.57 -10.16
N VAL A 182 -9.13 10.60 -9.69
CA VAL A 182 -9.53 10.19 -8.36
C VAL A 182 -10.88 9.50 -8.41
N GLY A 183 -11.05 8.40 -7.68
CA GLY A 183 -12.33 7.69 -7.68
C GLY A 183 -12.35 6.49 -6.73
N ILE A 184 -13.55 5.92 -6.60
CA ILE A 184 -13.78 4.74 -5.75
C ILE A 184 -13.55 3.47 -6.55
N ARG A 185 -12.77 2.55 -5.99
CA ARG A 185 -12.50 1.23 -6.55
C ARG A 185 -13.01 0.13 -5.64
N ARG A 186 -13.36 -0.99 -6.25
CA ARG A 186 -13.76 -2.21 -5.54
C ARG A 186 -12.54 -3.11 -5.36
N TYR A 187 -12.34 -3.61 -4.15
CA TYR A 187 -11.21 -4.49 -3.84
C TYR A 187 -11.59 -5.55 -2.79
N GLY A 188 -10.60 -6.32 -2.33
CA GLY A 188 -10.72 -7.21 -1.17
C GLY A 188 -10.63 -8.69 -1.50
N TYR A 189 -10.74 -9.49 -0.43
CA TYR A 189 -10.78 -10.95 -0.41
C TYR A 189 -9.54 -11.67 -0.95
N ASP A 190 -8.44 -10.95 -1.22
CA ASP A 190 -7.24 -11.50 -1.86
C ASP A 190 -6.73 -12.77 -1.17
N ARG A 191 -6.49 -12.70 0.16
CA ARG A 191 -5.97 -13.83 0.94
C ARG A 191 -6.98 -14.95 1.09
N PHE A 192 -8.26 -14.61 1.29
CA PHE A 192 -9.32 -15.60 1.41
C PHE A 192 -9.50 -16.38 0.11
N ALA A 193 -9.64 -15.67 -1.00
CA ALA A 193 -9.85 -16.28 -2.32
C ALA A 193 -8.65 -17.13 -2.74
N ALA A 194 -7.41 -16.68 -2.47
CA ALA A 194 -6.21 -17.43 -2.78
C ALA A 194 -6.13 -18.74 -1.98
N ASN A 195 -6.33 -18.67 -0.66
CA ASN A 195 -6.34 -19.87 0.19
C ASN A 195 -7.47 -20.84 -0.17
N LEU A 196 -8.66 -20.34 -0.54
CA LEU A 196 -9.78 -21.17 -0.97
C LEU A 196 -9.49 -21.84 -2.31
N ALA A 197 -8.97 -21.10 -3.30
CA ALA A 197 -8.57 -21.65 -4.58
C ALA A 197 -7.51 -22.74 -4.43
N PHE A 198 -6.54 -22.54 -3.53
CA PHE A 198 -5.53 -23.56 -3.20
C PHE A 198 -6.18 -24.84 -2.66
N ARG A 199 -7.08 -24.72 -1.68
CA ARG A 199 -7.79 -25.86 -1.08
C ARG A 199 -8.62 -26.63 -2.10
N LEU A 200 -9.19 -25.93 -3.08
CA LEU A 200 -10.00 -26.52 -4.15
C LEU A 200 -9.15 -26.99 -5.37
N HIS A 201 -7.83 -26.90 -5.30
CA HIS A 201 -6.90 -27.21 -6.41
C HIS A 201 -7.22 -26.46 -7.71
N ALA A 202 -7.83 -25.27 -7.59
CA ALA A 202 -8.32 -24.47 -8.72
C ALA A 202 -7.25 -23.52 -9.32
N GLY A 203 -6.08 -23.43 -8.69
CA GLY A 203 -4.94 -22.63 -9.13
C GLY A 203 -5.24 -21.12 -9.22
N GLU A 204 -4.39 -20.38 -9.93
CA GLU A 204 -4.52 -18.94 -10.08
C GLU A 204 -5.82 -18.52 -10.78
N ARG A 205 -6.28 -19.28 -11.77
CA ARG A 205 -7.55 -18.99 -12.46
C ARG A 205 -8.74 -19.06 -11.50
N GLY A 206 -8.77 -20.10 -10.67
CA GLY A 206 -9.77 -20.25 -9.61
C GLY A 206 -9.70 -19.12 -8.59
N PHE A 207 -8.50 -18.72 -8.17
CA PHE A 207 -8.29 -17.56 -7.31
C PHE A 207 -8.93 -16.29 -7.89
N ARG A 208 -8.64 -15.97 -9.15
CA ARG A 208 -9.18 -14.79 -9.83
C ARG A 208 -10.71 -14.84 -9.93
N ALA A 209 -11.29 -16.00 -10.29
CA ALA A 209 -12.73 -16.19 -10.40
C ALA A 209 -13.44 -16.04 -9.04
N ILE A 210 -12.97 -16.72 -8.00
CA ILE A 210 -13.52 -16.64 -6.63
C ILE A 210 -13.46 -15.20 -6.12
N ARG A 211 -12.31 -14.54 -6.27
CA ARG A 211 -12.14 -13.16 -5.86
C ARG A 211 -13.13 -12.21 -6.56
N THR A 212 -13.26 -12.33 -7.86
CA THR A 212 -14.18 -11.51 -8.68
C THR A 212 -15.61 -11.70 -8.24
N GLY A 213 -16.05 -12.95 -8.01
CA GLY A 213 -17.39 -13.26 -7.51
C GLY A 213 -17.65 -12.64 -6.14
N LEU A 214 -16.71 -12.75 -5.20
CA LEU A 214 -16.84 -12.16 -3.86
C LEU A 214 -16.92 -10.62 -3.91
N ILE A 215 -16.10 -9.99 -4.74
CA ILE A 215 -16.13 -8.52 -4.93
C ILE A 215 -17.44 -8.08 -5.59
N ALA A 216 -17.99 -8.85 -6.51
CA ALA A 216 -19.27 -8.53 -7.14
C ALA A 216 -20.43 -8.57 -6.13
N LEU A 217 -20.39 -9.54 -5.19
CA LEU A 217 -21.43 -9.71 -4.17
C LEU A 217 -21.31 -8.69 -3.03
N ARG A 218 -20.12 -8.48 -2.50
CA ARG A 218 -19.88 -7.58 -1.36
C ARG A 218 -18.49 -6.95 -1.42
N PRO A 219 -18.29 -5.92 -2.23
CA PRO A 219 -16.97 -5.29 -2.35
C PRO A 219 -16.56 -4.57 -1.06
N LEU A 220 -15.27 -4.62 -0.73
CA LEU A 220 -14.61 -3.55 0.02
C LEU A 220 -14.34 -2.40 -0.94
N LEU A 221 -14.27 -1.18 -0.41
CA LEU A 221 -14.08 0.02 -1.22
C LEU A 221 -12.81 0.74 -0.80
N GLU A 222 -12.11 1.28 -1.78
CA GLU A 222 -10.92 2.12 -1.59
C GLU A 222 -11.03 3.36 -2.47
N VAL A 223 -10.41 4.45 -2.04
CA VAL A 223 -10.14 5.61 -2.90
C VAL A 223 -8.83 5.35 -3.61
N GLU A 224 -8.85 5.38 -4.94
CA GLU A 224 -7.67 5.43 -5.78
C GLU A 224 -7.48 6.86 -6.26
N LEU A 225 -6.27 7.40 -6.11
CA LEU A 225 -5.88 8.69 -6.64
C LEU A 225 -4.56 8.55 -7.40
N VAL A 226 -4.52 9.11 -8.60
CA VAL A 226 -3.31 9.24 -9.41
C VAL A 226 -3.07 10.72 -9.68
N ALA A 227 -1.86 11.19 -9.39
CA ALA A 227 -1.47 12.58 -9.59
C ALA A 227 -0.03 12.69 -10.09
N MET A 228 0.31 13.82 -10.69
CA MET A 228 1.66 14.19 -11.11
C MET A 228 2.26 15.23 -10.16
N TRP A 229 3.57 15.13 -9.97
CA TRP A 229 4.38 16.08 -9.21
C TRP A 229 5.14 17.03 -10.12
#